data_e92f289af22d109e3a1aecf71164c2de
#
_entry.id   e92f289af22d109e3a1aecf71164c2de
#
_cell.length_a   1.000
_cell.length_b   1.000
_cell.length_c   1.000
_cell.angle_alpha   90.00
_cell.angle_beta   90.00
_cell.angle_gamma   90.00
#
_symmetry.space_group_name_H-M   'P 1'
#
loop_
_entity.id
_entity.type
_entity.pdbx_description
1 polymer ?
#
loop_
_entity_poly.entity_id
_entity_poly.type
_entity_poly.pdbx_seq_one_letter_code
_entity_poly.pdbx_strand_id
1 'polypeptide(L)'
;MASTPVRPPHEVFSAERAGHLDTRLRRFFYRPGRLAARYVRPGDRVLDFGCGPGFFTREFAKRVGDGGRVFAVDLQEEMLHILRTGMETEGLISRITTHRCRPDTIALPDACRGTFDVAFAIFVVHEVPDPRRLFSEIASLLKPGGTLFLSEPPLVVSGREFGDELRYAGEAGFSVRERRLFFVNRAAVLVKE
;
A
#
# COMPACT_ATOMS: atom_id res chain seq x y z
N MET A 1 3.70 18.90 26.30
CA MET A 1 3.52 17.84 25.28
C MET A 1 4.88 17.62 24.64
N ALA A 2 5.55 16.52 24.93
CA ALA A 2 6.85 16.22 24.34
C ALA A 2 6.63 15.81 22.87
N SER A 3 7.18 16.57 21.94
CA SER A 3 7.23 16.21 20.53
C SER A 3 8.06 14.93 20.40
N THR A 4 7.42 13.82 20.05
CA THR A 4 8.13 12.59 19.69
C THR A 4 9.06 12.92 18.51
N PRO A 5 10.36 12.60 18.57
CA PRO A 5 11.25 12.90 17.46
C PRO A 5 10.75 12.19 16.20
N VAL A 6 10.52 12.97 15.16
CA VAL A 6 10.22 12.46 13.82
C VAL A 6 11.48 11.70 13.37
N ARG A 7 11.32 10.40 13.12
CA ARG A 7 12.39 9.54 12.61
C ARG A 7 12.79 10.06 11.22
N PRO A 8 14.10 10.20 10.92
CA PRO A 8 14.48 10.46 9.53
C PRO A 8 13.97 9.32 8.65
N PRO A 9 13.29 9.62 7.54
CA PRO A 9 12.79 8.58 6.64
C PRO A 9 13.97 7.80 6.06
N HIS A 10 13.80 6.50 5.87
CA HIS A 10 14.74 5.72 5.08
C HIS A 10 14.76 6.26 3.65
N GLU A 11 15.90 6.12 2.97
CA GLU A 11 16.05 6.56 1.59
C GLU A 11 14.96 5.93 0.70
N VAL A 12 14.25 6.77 -0.04
CA VAL A 12 13.20 6.33 -0.98
C VAL A 12 13.83 5.45 -2.05
N PHE A 13 13.20 4.32 -2.35
CA PHE A 13 13.72 3.37 -3.34
C PHE A 13 13.76 4.02 -4.73
N SER A 14 14.97 4.06 -5.35
CA SER A 14 15.18 4.72 -6.64
C SER A 14 14.48 4.01 -7.80
N ALA A 15 13.82 4.80 -8.68
CA ALA A 15 13.18 4.32 -9.90
C ALA A 15 14.16 3.63 -10.87
N GLU A 16 15.46 3.98 -10.83
CA GLU A 16 16.50 3.32 -11.64
C GLU A 16 16.62 1.83 -11.35
N ARG A 17 16.23 1.40 -10.15
CA ARG A 17 16.21 -0.01 -9.73
C ARG A 17 14.86 -0.69 -9.95
N ALA A 18 13.88 -0.02 -10.56
CA ALA A 18 12.53 -0.53 -10.76
C ALA A 18 12.48 -1.87 -11.52
N GLY A 19 13.38 -2.09 -12.50
CA GLY A 19 13.50 -3.35 -13.24
C GLY A 19 13.77 -4.58 -12.37
N HIS A 20 14.37 -4.39 -11.18
CA HIS A 20 14.60 -5.46 -10.21
C HIS A 20 13.37 -5.78 -9.35
N LEU A 21 12.35 -4.92 -9.36
CA LEU A 21 11.15 -5.06 -8.54
C LEU A 21 10.12 -6.04 -9.12
N ASP A 22 10.16 -6.34 -10.42
CA ASP A 22 9.23 -7.29 -11.06
C ASP A 22 9.99 -8.47 -11.69
N THR A 23 10.61 -9.30 -10.85
CA THR A 23 11.27 -10.52 -11.31
C THR A 23 10.37 -11.75 -11.11
N ARG A 24 10.58 -12.80 -11.96
CA ARG A 24 9.91 -14.11 -11.80
C ARG A 24 10.13 -14.70 -10.41
N LEU A 25 11.34 -14.53 -9.86
CA LEU A 25 11.71 -15.00 -8.53
C LEU A 25 10.88 -14.29 -7.45
N ARG A 26 10.74 -12.97 -7.53
CA ARG A 26 9.92 -12.18 -6.60
C ARG A 26 8.45 -12.60 -6.66
N ARG A 27 7.90 -12.83 -7.85
CA ARG A 27 6.53 -13.34 -8.04
C ARG A 27 6.32 -14.72 -7.40
N PHE A 28 7.33 -15.60 -7.49
CA PHE A 28 7.27 -16.92 -6.86
C PHE A 28 7.20 -16.84 -5.34
N PHE A 29 8.01 -15.98 -4.71
CA PHE A 29 8.05 -15.84 -3.26
C PHE A 29 6.84 -15.08 -2.70
N TYR A 30 6.51 -13.92 -3.25
CA TYR A 30 5.43 -13.08 -2.71
C TYR A 30 4.03 -13.51 -3.17
N ARG A 31 3.94 -14.29 -4.24
CA ARG A 31 2.67 -14.82 -4.76
C ARG A 31 1.56 -13.75 -4.80
N PRO A 32 1.75 -12.63 -5.51
CA PRO A 32 0.87 -11.47 -5.44
C PRO A 32 -0.57 -11.80 -5.84
N GLY A 33 -0.78 -12.77 -6.74
CA GLY A 33 -2.12 -13.27 -7.07
C GLY A 33 -2.85 -13.95 -5.90
N ARG A 34 -2.11 -14.64 -5.00
CA ARG A 34 -2.71 -15.23 -3.78
C ARG A 34 -3.07 -14.15 -2.76
N LEU A 35 -2.24 -13.11 -2.65
CA LEU A 35 -2.54 -11.96 -1.82
C LEU A 35 -3.82 -11.27 -2.30
N ALA A 36 -3.89 -10.97 -3.60
CA ALA A 36 -5.07 -10.39 -4.23
C ALA A 36 -6.32 -11.26 -3.99
N ALA A 37 -6.24 -12.58 -4.25
CA ALA A 37 -7.37 -13.50 -4.07
C ALA A 37 -7.88 -13.56 -2.62
N ARG A 38 -7.00 -13.31 -1.62
CA ARG A 38 -7.37 -13.36 -0.20
C ARG A 38 -8.09 -12.10 0.28
N TYR A 39 -7.68 -10.92 -0.21
CA TYR A 39 -8.10 -9.65 0.36
C TYR A 39 -8.89 -8.76 -0.59
N VAL A 40 -8.87 -9.04 -1.90
CA VAL A 40 -9.58 -8.24 -2.91
C VAL A 40 -10.73 -9.05 -3.50
N ARG A 41 -11.92 -8.45 -3.56
CA ARG A 41 -13.12 -9.00 -4.17
C ARG A 41 -13.42 -8.33 -5.50
N PRO A 42 -14.12 -8.99 -6.44
CA PRO A 42 -14.64 -8.31 -7.62
C PRO A 42 -15.53 -7.11 -7.20
N GLY A 43 -15.33 -5.97 -7.85
CA GLY A 43 -16.04 -4.74 -7.55
C GLY A 43 -15.41 -3.84 -6.48
N ASP A 44 -14.38 -4.30 -5.75
CA ASP A 44 -13.73 -3.51 -4.71
C ASP A 44 -13.05 -2.25 -5.27
N ARG A 45 -13.02 -1.21 -4.45
CA ARG A 45 -12.14 -0.05 -4.59
C ARG A 45 -10.92 -0.28 -3.70
N VAL A 46 -9.77 -0.41 -4.33
CA VAL A 46 -8.49 -0.77 -3.69
C VAL A 46 -7.57 0.44 -3.67
N LEU A 47 -6.98 0.75 -2.53
CA LEU A 47 -5.86 1.69 -2.40
C LEU A 47 -4.55 0.90 -2.35
N ASP A 48 -3.65 1.13 -3.30
CA ASP A 48 -2.29 0.58 -3.33
C ASP A 48 -1.30 1.72 -3.10
N PHE A 49 -0.92 1.95 -1.84
CA PHE A 49 -0.03 3.03 -1.43
C PHE A 49 1.43 2.59 -1.47
N GLY A 50 2.27 3.36 -2.17
CA GLY A 50 3.65 2.96 -2.50
C GLY A 50 3.65 1.86 -3.57
N CYS A 51 2.84 2.03 -4.62
CA CYS A 51 2.59 0.98 -5.61
C CYS A 51 3.83 0.62 -6.45
N GLY A 52 4.84 1.51 -6.50
CA GLY A 52 6.01 1.34 -7.35
C GLY A 52 5.64 1.13 -8.81
N PRO A 53 6.37 0.26 -9.53
CA PRO A 53 6.08 -0.04 -10.94
C PRO A 53 4.89 -0.99 -11.15
N GLY A 54 4.07 -1.26 -10.09
CA GLY A 54 2.83 -2.00 -10.20
C GLY A 54 2.91 -3.51 -9.97
N PHE A 55 3.90 -4.00 -9.22
CA PHE A 55 4.07 -5.42 -8.96
C PHE A 55 2.82 -6.08 -8.31
N PHE A 56 2.23 -5.43 -7.31
CA PHE A 56 1.00 -5.88 -6.65
C PHE A 56 -0.24 -5.33 -7.37
N THR A 57 -0.21 -4.06 -7.81
CA THR A 57 -1.29 -3.37 -8.52
C THR A 57 -1.87 -4.20 -9.66
N ARG A 58 -1.01 -4.86 -10.45
CA ARG A 58 -1.39 -5.76 -11.56
C ARG A 58 -2.38 -6.83 -11.11
N GLU A 59 -2.07 -7.52 -10.04
CA GLU A 59 -2.91 -8.62 -9.55
C GLU A 59 -4.19 -8.09 -8.87
N PHE A 60 -4.12 -6.93 -8.24
CA PHE A 60 -5.30 -6.25 -7.72
C PHE A 60 -6.23 -5.84 -8.85
N ALA A 61 -5.71 -5.26 -9.95
CA ALA A 61 -6.48 -4.86 -11.13
C ALA A 61 -7.15 -6.06 -11.83
N LYS A 62 -6.46 -7.20 -11.92
CA LYS A 62 -7.08 -8.45 -12.40
C LYS A 62 -8.23 -8.88 -11.51
N ARG A 63 -8.08 -8.74 -10.19
CA ARG A 63 -9.04 -9.27 -9.21
C ARG A 63 -10.28 -8.41 -9.05
N VAL A 64 -10.15 -7.07 -9.08
CA VAL A 64 -11.31 -6.17 -8.95
C VAL A 64 -12.28 -6.28 -10.13
N GLY A 65 -11.79 -6.67 -11.30
CA GLY A 65 -12.60 -6.77 -12.53
C GLY A 65 -13.12 -5.40 -13.00
N ASP A 66 -14.08 -5.41 -13.93
CA ASP A 66 -14.57 -4.20 -14.58
C ASP A 66 -15.44 -3.32 -13.67
N GLY A 67 -16.04 -3.92 -12.64
CA GLY A 67 -16.86 -3.20 -11.65
C GLY A 67 -16.05 -2.54 -10.53
N GLY A 68 -14.75 -2.84 -10.40
CA GLY A 68 -13.89 -2.32 -9.35
C GLY A 68 -12.83 -1.33 -9.85
N ARG A 69 -12.01 -0.81 -8.93
CA ARG A 69 -10.98 0.17 -9.27
C ARG A 69 -9.79 0.08 -8.30
N VAL A 70 -8.57 0.11 -8.85
CA VAL A 70 -7.34 0.25 -8.06
C VAL A 70 -6.84 1.68 -8.16
N PHE A 71 -6.64 2.34 -7.03
CA PHE A 71 -5.95 3.62 -6.93
C PHE A 71 -4.50 3.32 -6.57
N ALA A 72 -3.64 3.42 -7.57
CA ALA A 72 -2.21 3.19 -7.45
C ALA A 72 -1.51 4.52 -7.13
N VAL A 73 -1.02 4.63 -5.91
CA VAL A 73 -0.45 5.87 -5.37
C VAL A 73 1.05 5.69 -5.15
N ASP A 74 1.83 6.61 -5.69
CA ASP A 74 3.29 6.65 -5.47
C ASP A 74 3.80 8.10 -5.45
N LEU A 75 4.95 8.31 -4.81
CA LEU A 75 5.63 9.61 -4.76
C LEU A 75 6.32 9.93 -6.09
N GLN A 76 6.86 8.91 -6.77
CA GLN A 76 7.70 9.02 -7.94
C GLN A 76 6.87 8.89 -9.21
N GLU A 77 6.86 9.96 -10.03
CA GLU A 77 6.15 9.96 -11.33
C GLU A 77 6.70 8.90 -12.29
N GLU A 78 8.01 8.62 -12.23
CA GLU A 78 8.63 7.57 -13.03
C GLU A 78 8.05 6.18 -12.73
N MET A 79 7.80 5.88 -11.46
CA MET A 79 7.16 4.61 -11.05
C MET A 79 5.75 4.50 -11.63
N LEU A 80 4.97 5.57 -11.54
CA LEU A 80 3.63 5.63 -12.11
C LEU A 80 3.64 5.53 -13.64
N HIS A 81 4.64 6.10 -14.29
CA HIS A 81 4.80 5.98 -15.74
C HIS A 81 5.07 4.52 -16.16
N ILE A 82 6.03 3.85 -15.50
CA ILE A 82 6.34 2.43 -15.73
C ILE A 82 5.09 1.57 -15.50
N LEU A 83 4.36 1.83 -14.41
CA LEU A 83 3.12 1.14 -14.10
C LEU A 83 2.10 1.30 -15.22
N ARG A 84 1.81 2.53 -15.66
CA ARG A 84 0.84 2.81 -16.74
C ARG A 84 1.19 2.05 -18.01
N THR A 85 2.42 2.19 -18.49
CA THR A 85 2.90 1.51 -19.71
C THR A 85 2.75 -0.02 -19.61
N GLY A 86 3.14 -0.61 -18.48
CA GLY A 86 2.97 -2.05 -18.26
C GLY A 86 1.50 -2.49 -18.23
N MET A 87 0.62 -1.70 -17.60
CA MET A 87 -0.81 -2.02 -17.48
C MET A 87 -1.58 -1.80 -18.79
N GLU A 88 -1.18 -0.83 -19.62
CA GLU A 88 -1.71 -0.64 -20.98
C GLU A 88 -1.43 -1.88 -21.84
N THR A 89 -0.19 -2.37 -21.83
CA THR A 89 0.22 -3.57 -22.57
C THR A 89 -0.59 -4.80 -22.18
N GLU A 90 -0.99 -4.89 -20.90
CA GLU A 90 -1.79 -6.01 -20.39
C GLU A 90 -3.33 -5.78 -20.47
N GLY A 91 -3.79 -4.63 -20.99
CA GLY A 91 -5.21 -4.28 -21.06
C GLY A 91 -5.88 -4.04 -19.70
N LEU A 92 -5.08 -3.70 -18.67
CA LEU A 92 -5.56 -3.51 -17.31
C LEU A 92 -5.74 -2.04 -16.91
N ILE A 93 -5.25 -1.11 -17.73
CA ILE A 93 -5.21 0.32 -17.37
C ILE A 93 -6.60 0.91 -17.10
N SER A 94 -7.64 0.40 -17.77
CA SER A 94 -9.03 0.83 -17.54
C SER A 94 -9.53 0.60 -16.13
N ARG A 95 -8.89 -0.29 -15.36
CA ARG A 95 -9.23 -0.64 -13.96
C ARG A 95 -8.36 0.09 -12.95
N ILE A 96 -7.42 0.95 -13.39
CA ILE A 96 -6.44 1.60 -12.55
C ILE A 96 -6.58 3.12 -12.67
N THR A 97 -6.46 3.80 -11.53
CA THR A 97 -6.29 5.25 -11.45
C THR A 97 -4.94 5.49 -10.79
N THR A 98 -4.00 6.10 -11.49
CA THR A 98 -2.71 6.49 -10.91
C THR A 98 -2.82 7.85 -10.25
N HIS A 99 -2.16 8.03 -9.11
CA HIS A 99 -2.13 9.28 -8.38
C HIS A 99 -0.73 9.51 -7.80
N ARG A 100 -0.15 10.68 -8.11
CA ARG A 100 1.11 11.09 -7.50
C ARG A 100 0.83 11.76 -6.16
N CYS A 101 1.29 11.15 -5.08
CA CYS A 101 1.20 11.73 -3.74
C CYS A 101 2.30 12.78 -3.49
N ARG A 102 2.23 13.44 -2.33
CA ARG A 102 3.30 14.30 -1.81
C ARG A 102 4.04 13.56 -0.70
N PRO A 103 5.25 13.99 -0.33
CA PRO A 103 6.02 13.33 0.73
C PRO A 103 5.29 13.25 2.07
N ASP A 104 4.38 14.19 2.33
CA ASP A 104 3.69 14.37 3.60
C ASP A 104 2.20 14.02 3.57
N THR A 105 1.62 13.70 2.40
CA THR A 105 0.19 13.42 2.28
C THR A 105 -0.13 12.57 1.05
N ILE A 106 -1.11 11.69 1.17
CA ILE A 106 -1.67 10.94 0.04
C ILE A 106 -2.33 11.88 -0.97
N ALA A 107 -2.95 12.96 -0.49
CA ALA A 107 -3.58 14.03 -1.30
C ALA A 107 -4.65 13.55 -2.30
N LEU A 108 -5.33 12.43 -2.04
CA LEU A 108 -6.49 12.06 -2.83
C LEU A 108 -7.66 13.02 -2.60
N PRO A 109 -8.51 13.26 -3.64
CA PRO A 109 -9.68 14.13 -3.50
C PRO A 109 -10.62 13.70 -2.36
N ASP A 110 -11.31 14.68 -1.75
CA ASP A 110 -12.27 14.42 -0.67
C ASP A 110 -13.38 13.44 -1.06
N ALA A 111 -13.76 13.39 -2.33
CA ALA A 111 -14.70 12.40 -2.87
C ALA A 111 -14.23 10.94 -2.71
N CYS A 112 -12.97 10.72 -2.38
CA CYS A 112 -12.40 9.39 -2.10
C CYS A 112 -12.58 8.95 -0.63
N ARG A 113 -12.98 9.88 0.28
CA ARG A 113 -13.14 9.55 1.70
C ARG A 113 -14.24 8.51 1.92
N GLY A 114 -13.92 7.51 2.74
CA GLY A 114 -14.85 6.43 3.10
C GLY A 114 -15.31 5.57 1.91
N THR A 115 -14.53 5.52 0.82
CA THR A 115 -14.95 4.78 -0.38
C THR A 115 -14.15 3.52 -0.66
N PHE A 116 -13.00 3.32 -0.02
CA PHE A 116 -12.17 2.15 -0.26
C PHE A 116 -12.56 0.96 0.61
N ASP A 117 -12.59 -0.21 0.01
CA ASP A 117 -12.88 -1.49 0.68
C ASP A 117 -11.62 -2.06 1.34
N VAL A 118 -10.48 -1.92 0.66
CA VAL A 118 -9.19 -2.41 1.13
C VAL A 118 -8.06 -1.47 0.72
N ALA A 119 -7.08 -1.31 1.63
CA ALA A 119 -5.83 -0.61 1.39
C ALA A 119 -4.65 -1.56 1.56
N PHE A 120 -3.60 -1.33 0.79
CA PHE A 120 -2.30 -2.00 0.92
C PHE A 120 -1.22 -0.95 1.12
N ALA A 121 -0.32 -1.21 2.08
CA ALA A 121 0.93 -0.50 2.31
C ALA A 121 2.03 -1.56 2.46
N ILE A 122 2.71 -1.88 1.35
CA ILE A 122 3.64 -2.99 1.28
C ILE A 122 5.05 -2.45 1.01
N PHE A 123 5.91 -2.53 2.02
CA PHE A 123 7.30 -2.07 1.97
C PHE A 123 7.46 -0.58 1.70
N VAL A 124 6.62 0.26 2.33
CA VAL A 124 6.58 1.69 2.05
C VAL A 124 6.47 2.58 3.30
N VAL A 125 5.90 2.09 4.42
CA VAL A 125 5.65 2.95 5.59
C VAL A 125 6.96 3.47 6.20
N HIS A 126 8.02 2.68 6.14
CA HIS A 126 9.34 3.09 6.61
C HIS A 126 9.97 4.25 5.81
N GLU A 127 9.50 4.53 4.60
CA GLU A 127 9.95 5.66 3.77
C GLU A 127 9.16 6.96 4.07
N VAL A 128 8.05 6.87 4.82
CA VAL A 128 7.16 8.01 5.08
C VAL A 128 7.65 8.82 6.28
N PRO A 129 7.77 10.16 6.15
CA PRO A 129 8.24 11.03 7.24
C PRO A 129 7.34 11.02 8.47
N ASP A 130 6.01 10.94 8.27
CA ASP A 130 5.00 10.92 9.35
C ASP A 130 4.03 9.74 9.19
N PRO A 131 4.38 8.56 9.75
CA PRO A 131 3.50 7.40 9.71
C PRO A 131 2.15 7.60 10.42
N ARG A 132 2.08 8.44 11.47
CA ARG A 132 0.81 8.72 12.17
C ARG A 132 -0.18 9.41 11.25
N ARG A 133 0.28 10.42 10.52
CA ARG A 133 -0.52 11.12 9.53
C ARG A 133 -0.94 10.18 8.40
N LEU A 134 -0.02 9.35 7.88
CA LEU A 134 -0.33 8.36 6.86
C LEU A 134 -1.47 7.44 7.29
N PHE A 135 -1.40 6.83 8.49
CA PHE A 135 -2.46 5.95 8.98
C PHE A 135 -3.79 6.68 9.15
N SER A 136 -3.78 7.93 9.62
CA SER A 136 -4.98 8.76 9.74
C SER A 136 -5.60 9.05 8.37
N GLU A 137 -4.79 9.34 7.35
CA GLU A 137 -5.26 9.55 5.97
C GLU A 137 -5.83 8.25 5.39
N ILE A 138 -5.14 7.10 5.53
CA ILE A 138 -5.66 5.79 5.07
C ILE A 138 -6.98 5.45 5.77
N ALA A 139 -7.06 5.67 7.09
CA ALA A 139 -8.30 5.46 7.83
C ALA A 139 -9.44 6.33 7.29
N SER A 140 -9.16 7.60 6.95
CA SER A 140 -10.18 8.50 6.39
C SER A 140 -10.69 8.05 5.02
N LEU A 141 -9.88 7.35 4.24
CA LEU A 141 -10.20 6.86 2.90
C LEU A 141 -10.99 5.54 2.92
N LEU A 142 -10.71 4.68 3.91
CA LEU A 142 -11.39 3.39 4.04
C LEU A 142 -12.84 3.55 4.52
N LYS A 143 -13.71 2.66 4.05
CA LYS A 143 -15.05 2.45 4.61
C LYS A 143 -14.94 1.97 6.07
N PRO A 144 -15.98 2.20 6.93
CA PRO A 144 -16.08 1.45 8.19
C PRO A 144 -16.00 -0.06 7.92
N GLY A 145 -15.21 -0.79 8.71
CA GLY A 145 -14.94 -2.21 8.47
C GLY A 145 -13.98 -2.52 7.32
N GLY A 146 -13.52 -1.49 6.58
CA GLY A 146 -12.50 -1.63 5.54
C GLY A 146 -11.18 -2.12 6.13
N THR A 147 -10.34 -2.77 5.30
CA THR A 147 -9.12 -3.40 5.77
C THR A 147 -7.87 -2.74 5.23
N LEU A 148 -6.80 -2.70 6.05
CA LEU A 148 -5.45 -2.33 5.64
C LEU A 148 -4.54 -3.55 5.78
N PHE A 149 -3.91 -3.97 4.69
CA PHE A 149 -2.79 -4.91 4.71
C PHE A 149 -1.48 -4.14 4.78
N LEU A 150 -0.79 -4.26 5.91
CA LEU A 150 0.51 -3.66 6.18
C LEU A 150 1.60 -4.73 6.12
N SER A 151 2.72 -4.45 5.43
CA SER A 151 3.87 -5.35 5.45
C SER A 151 5.19 -4.59 5.34
N GLU A 152 6.18 -4.97 6.19
CA GLU A 152 7.47 -4.32 6.24
C GLU A 152 8.64 -5.34 6.25
N PRO A 153 9.77 -5.03 5.55
CA PRO A 153 10.90 -5.94 5.46
C PRO A 153 11.70 -5.96 6.77
N PRO A 154 12.03 -7.16 7.30
CA PRO A 154 12.65 -7.30 8.63
C PRO A 154 14.10 -6.79 8.71
N LEU A 155 14.77 -6.62 7.56
CA LEU A 155 16.13 -6.06 7.48
C LEU A 155 16.13 -4.51 7.53
N VAL A 156 14.99 -3.88 7.26
CA VAL A 156 14.83 -2.43 7.26
C VAL A 156 14.07 -1.98 8.50
N VAL A 157 12.99 -2.69 8.85
CA VAL A 157 12.12 -2.37 9.97
C VAL A 157 12.24 -3.44 11.06
N SER A 158 12.76 -3.06 12.22
CA SER A 158 12.85 -3.94 13.39
C SER A 158 11.47 -4.34 13.92
N GLY A 159 11.42 -5.38 14.78
CA GLY A 159 10.15 -5.77 15.42
C GLY A 159 9.56 -4.68 16.32
N ARG A 160 10.40 -3.85 16.94
CA ARG A 160 9.98 -2.70 17.76
C ARG A 160 9.34 -1.61 16.89
N GLU A 161 9.99 -1.24 15.80
CA GLU A 161 9.51 -0.24 14.86
C GLU A 161 8.18 -0.66 14.22
N PHE A 162 8.06 -1.93 13.81
CA PHE A 162 6.79 -2.47 13.33
C PHE A 162 5.69 -2.43 14.41
N GLY A 163 6.07 -2.65 15.68
CA GLY A 163 5.17 -2.47 16.82
C GLY A 163 4.71 -1.03 17.01
N ASP A 164 5.60 -0.06 16.78
CA ASP A 164 5.26 1.38 16.80
C ASP A 164 4.32 1.76 15.66
N GLU A 165 4.54 1.23 14.44
CA GLU A 165 3.61 1.42 13.31
C GLU A 165 2.20 0.90 13.62
N LEU A 166 2.10 -0.29 14.22
CA LEU A 166 0.80 -0.85 14.65
C LEU A 166 0.12 0.01 15.73
N ARG A 167 0.89 0.61 16.64
CA ARG A 167 0.38 1.54 17.62
C ARG A 167 -0.15 2.82 16.97
N TYR A 168 0.58 3.40 16.00
CA TYR A 168 0.13 4.56 15.24
C TYR A 168 -1.15 4.28 14.44
N ALA A 169 -1.24 3.08 13.86
CA ALA A 169 -2.47 2.65 13.20
C ALA A 169 -3.64 2.55 14.21
N GLY A 170 -3.39 2.00 15.41
CA GLY A 170 -4.39 1.97 16.49
C GLY A 170 -4.88 3.36 16.89
N GLU A 171 -3.97 4.33 17.00
CA GLU A 171 -4.31 5.75 17.28
C GLU A 171 -5.17 6.38 16.15
N ALA A 172 -5.05 5.88 14.93
CA ALA A 172 -5.85 6.29 13.77
C ALA A 172 -7.20 5.55 13.63
N GLY A 173 -7.55 4.68 14.60
CA GLY A 173 -8.83 3.95 14.62
C GLY A 173 -8.80 2.60 13.93
N PHE A 174 -7.62 1.97 13.83
CA PHE A 174 -7.52 0.57 13.39
C PHE A 174 -7.41 -0.40 14.55
N SER A 175 -8.05 -1.55 14.42
CA SER A 175 -7.80 -2.71 15.25
C SER A 175 -6.96 -3.76 14.50
N VAL A 176 -6.04 -4.43 15.20
CA VAL A 176 -5.22 -5.50 14.61
C VAL A 176 -6.03 -6.78 14.60
N ARG A 177 -6.47 -7.22 13.43
CA ARG A 177 -7.21 -8.47 13.24
C ARG A 177 -6.29 -9.69 13.20
N GLU A 178 -5.13 -9.57 12.52
CA GLU A 178 -4.20 -10.69 12.31
C GLU A 178 -2.76 -10.14 12.23
N ARG A 179 -1.82 -10.81 12.92
CA ARG A 179 -0.39 -10.66 12.68
C ARG A 179 0.12 -11.91 12.00
N ARG A 180 0.94 -11.75 10.96
CA ARG A 180 1.43 -12.87 10.16
C ARG A 180 2.79 -12.58 9.55
N LEU A 181 3.36 -13.59 8.92
CA LEU A 181 4.49 -13.41 7.99
C LEU A 181 3.95 -13.35 6.56
N PHE A 182 4.46 -12.40 5.79
CA PHE A 182 4.27 -12.31 4.36
C PHE A 182 5.60 -12.66 3.68
N PHE A 183 5.77 -13.94 3.35
CA PHE A 183 7.07 -14.57 3.11
C PHE A 183 7.95 -14.45 4.38
N VAL A 184 9.04 -13.71 4.36
CA VAL A 184 9.91 -13.45 5.53
C VAL A 184 9.59 -12.11 6.22
N ASN A 185 8.68 -11.31 5.66
CA ASN A 185 8.38 -9.96 6.12
C ASN A 185 7.32 -9.98 7.22
N ARG A 186 7.43 -9.02 8.15
CA ARG A 186 6.36 -8.79 9.13
C ARG A 186 5.15 -8.24 8.42
N ALA A 187 3.98 -8.76 8.74
CA ALA A 187 2.73 -8.26 8.18
C ALA A 187 1.60 -8.27 9.22
N ALA A 188 0.65 -7.37 9.01
CA ALA A 188 -0.58 -7.32 9.78
C ALA A 188 -1.77 -7.01 8.87
N VAL A 189 -2.93 -7.53 9.25
CA VAL A 189 -4.22 -7.14 8.72
C VAL A 189 -4.90 -6.31 9.79
N LEU A 190 -5.24 -5.09 9.42
CA LEU A 190 -5.90 -4.12 10.30
C LEU A 190 -7.29 -3.84 9.76
N VAL A 191 -8.24 -3.59 10.67
CA VAL A 191 -9.62 -3.27 10.32
C VAL A 191 -9.94 -1.89 10.86
N LYS A 192 -10.53 -1.02 10.03
CA LYS A 192 -11.03 0.28 10.48
C LYS A 192 -12.29 0.08 11.32
N GLU A 193 -12.27 0.62 12.53
CA GLU A 193 -13.43 0.68 13.42
C GLU A 193 -14.52 1.66 12.91
#